data_11bd1afc43572e16372a09aa8fb57a17
#
_entry.id   11bd1afc43572e16372a09aa8fb57a17
#
_cell.length_a   1.000
_cell.length_b   1.000
_cell.length_c   1.000
_cell.angle_alpha   90.00
_cell.angle_beta   90.00
_cell.angle_gamma   90.00
#
_symmetry.space_group_name_H-M   'P 1'
#
loop_
_entity.id
_entity.type
_entity.pdbx_description
1 polymer ?
#
loop_
_entity_poly.entity_id
_entity_poly.type
_entity_poly.pdbx_seq_one_letter_code
_entity_poly.pdbx_strand_id
1 'polypeptide(L)'
;NRGVHVMPDNISLVQAADCIVLAVKPVYIQKVIDEIYEALSGKFVISIVAGWTYEMLENALPKTTRFVRVMPNTPIAVGEGMSLISCHHTCTEEEFAVAQSIFASAGKTVVVDDSVYTAANGISGCGPAFVYEFIEAMADGGVRYGVPRALAYELAAQTLIGAAKMVLETGEHPGKLKDAVCSPGGSTIEGVYALEKDGMRAAVIDAVGAAVEKTLRMAH
;
A
#
# COMPACT_ATOMS: atom_id res chain seq x y z
N ASN A 1 11.56 14.34 -18.85
CA ASN A 1 10.28 14.42 -19.58
C ASN A 1 9.86 12.98 -19.92
N ARG A 2 8.92 12.39 -19.17
CA ARG A 2 8.46 11.00 -19.32
C ARG A 2 7.23 10.89 -20.26
N GLY A 3 7.04 11.84 -21.18
CA GLY A 3 5.88 11.90 -22.09
C GLY A 3 4.59 12.38 -21.40
N VAL A 4 4.68 12.93 -20.19
CA VAL A 4 3.53 13.48 -19.46
C VAL A 4 3.27 14.91 -19.95
N HIS A 5 2.02 15.19 -20.31
CA HIS A 5 1.55 16.53 -20.63
C HIS A 5 1.00 17.19 -19.39
N VAL A 6 1.54 18.35 -19.02
CA VAL A 6 1.04 19.15 -17.91
C VAL A 6 -0.02 20.09 -18.45
N MET A 7 -1.23 20.02 -17.89
CA MET A 7 -2.34 20.91 -18.23
C MET A 7 -2.27 22.18 -17.36
N PRO A 8 -2.83 23.32 -17.84
CA PRO A 8 -2.78 24.59 -17.11
C PRO A 8 -3.59 24.56 -15.81
N ASP A 9 -4.66 23.76 -15.74
CA ASP A 9 -5.55 23.63 -14.60
C ASP A 9 -6.23 22.24 -14.58
N ASN A 10 -6.92 21.94 -13.47
CA ASN A 10 -7.59 20.65 -13.26
C ASN A 10 -8.80 20.48 -14.22
N ILE A 11 -9.51 21.55 -14.55
CA ILE A 11 -10.69 21.47 -15.43
C ILE A 11 -10.26 21.06 -16.84
N SER A 12 -9.23 21.71 -17.38
CA SER A 12 -8.66 21.37 -18.70
C SER A 12 -8.14 19.94 -18.75
N LEU A 13 -7.53 19.46 -17.65
CA LEU A 13 -7.08 18.07 -17.52
C LEU A 13 -8.26 17.10 -17.61
N VAL A 14 -9.31 17.33 -16.82
CA VAL A 14 -10.49 16.43 -16.79
C VAL A 14 -11.21 16.39 -18.11
N GLN A 15 -11.33 17.56 -18.79
CA GLN A 15 -11.95 17.64 -20.13
C GLN A 15 -11.17 16.83 -21.19
N ALA A 16 -9.86 16.78 -21.08
CA ALA A 16 -8.99 16.10 -22.04
C ALA A 16 -8.81 14.59 -21.77
N ALA A 17 -9.31 14.06 -20.64
CA ALA A 17 -9.10 12.68 -20.24
C ALA A 17 -10.43 11.93 -20.05
N ASP A 18 -10.43 10.62 -20.31
CA ASP A 18 -11.56 9.73 -20.08
C ASP A 18 -11.51 9.08 -18.69
N CYS A 19 -10.31 8.82 -18.18
CA CYS A 19 -10.05 8.27 -16.86
C CYS A 19 -9.27 9.27 -16.00
N ILE A 20 -9.79 9.59 -14.83
CA ILE A 20 -9.23 10.57 -13.93
C ILE A 20 -8.71 9.86 -12.67
N VAL A 21 -7.44 10.08 -12.33
CA VAL A 21 -6.88 9.58 -11.06
C VAL A 21 -6.84 10.72 -10.05
N LEU A 22 -7.63 10.60 -8.97
CA LEU A 22 -7.57 11.51 -7.82
C LEU A 22 -6.39 11.08 -6.92
N ALA A 23 -5.28 11.81 -7.03
CA ALA A 23 -4.00 11.52 -6.36
C ALA A 23 -3.54 12.70 -5.49
N VAL A 24 -4.45 13.29 -4.75
CA VAL A 24 -4.20 14.42 -3.86
C VAL A 24 -4.19 13.99 -2.39
N LYS A 25 -3.62 14.82 -1.50
CA LYS A 25 -3.74 14.55 -0.06
C LYS A 25 -5.19 14.68 0.40
N PRO A 26 -5.64 13.89 1.40
CA PRO A 26 -7.03 13.88 1.87
C PRO A 26 -7.60 15.26 2.21
N VAL A 27 -6.80 16.15 2.75
CA VAL A 27 -7.20 17.53 3.11
C VAL A 27 -7.59 18.39 1.90
N TYR A 28 -7.19 18.01 0.69
CA TYR A 28 -7.46 18.81 -0.51
C TYR A 28 -8.52 18.23 -1.44
N ILE A 29 -8.91 16.96 -1.25
CA ILE A 29 -9.74 16.27 -2.24
C ILE A 29 -11.12 16.93 -2.42
N GLN A 30 -11.78 17.37 -1.33
CA GLN A 30 -13.08 18.02 -1.45
C GLN A 30 -12.97 19.28 -2.31
N LYS A 31 -11.98 20.13 -2.03
CA LYS A 31 -11.76 21.35 -2.82
C LYS A 31 -11.49 21.05 -4.29
N VAL A 32 -10.73 19.99 -4.58
CA VAL A 32 -10.45 19.58 -5.98
C VAL A 32 -11.71 19.06 -6.65
N ILE A 33 -12.50 18.23 -5.98
CA ILE A 33 -13.77 17.76 -6.52
C ILE A 33 -14.73 18.92 -6.80
N ASP A 34 -14.87 19.87 -5.86
CA ASP A 34 -15.72 21.05 -6.05
C ASP A 34 -15.30 21.86 -7.27
N GLU A 35 -14.00 22.05 -7.50
CA GLU A 35 -13.43 22.76 -8.66
C GLU A 35 -13.77 22.10 -9.99
N ILE A 36 -13.73 20.76 -10.06
CA ILE A 36 -13.88 20.00 -11.30
C ILE A 36 -15.24 19.30 -11.41
N TYR A 37 -16.20 19.58 -10.52
CA TYR A 37 -17.45 18.83 -10.35
C TYR A 37 -18.21 18.64 -11.67
N GLU A 38 -18.49 19.72 -12.40
CA GLU A 38 -19.23 19.66 -13.66
C GLU A 38 -18.48 18.86 -14.74
N ALA A 39 -17.15 19.02 -14.78
CA ALA A 39 -16.30 18.33 -15.75
C ALA A 39 -16.20 16.81 -15.50
N LEU A 40 -16.43 16.36 -14.26
CA LEU A 40 -16.44 14.94 -13.89
C LEU A 40 -17.68 14.18 -14.38
N SER A 41 -18.72 14.88 -14.80
CA SER A 41 -19.97 14.23 -15.26
C SER A 41 -19.70 13.23 -16.39
N GLY A 42 -20.11 11.98 -16.18
CA GLY A 42 -19.91 10.87 -17.15
C GLY A 42 -18.48 10.32 -17.21
N LYS A 43 -17.53 10.84 -16.46
CA LYS A 43 -16.14 10.35 -16.42
C LYS A 43 -15.99 9.12 -15.56
N PHE A 44 -14.90 8.38 -15.78
CA PHE A 44 -14.41 7.33 -14.90
C PHE A 44 -13.34 7.88 -13.96
N VAL A 45 -13.50 7.64 -12.66
CA VAL A 45 -12.60 8.14 -11.60
C VAL A 45 -11.98 6.99 -10.83
N ILE A 46 -10.67 7.01 -10.68
CA ILE A 46 -9.92 6.16 -9.76
C ILE A 46 -9.45 7.02 -8.60
N SER A 47 -9.92 6.75 -7.39
CA SER A 47 -9.47 7.46 -6.19
C SER A 47 -8.39 6.66 -5.47
N ILE A 48 -7.21 7.26 -5.29
CA ILE A 48 -6.14 6.70 -4.44
C ILE A 48 -5.97 7.50 -3.15
N VAL A 49 -6.99 8.22 -2.74
CA VAL A 49 -6.95 9.11 -1.58
C VAL A 49 -7.24 8.34 -0.30
N ALA A 50 -6.30 8.37 0.64
CA ALA A 50 -6.43 7.68 1.92
C ALA A 50 -7.58 8.26 2.77
N GLY A 51 -8.29 7.38 3.49
CA GLY A 51 -9.35 7.79 4.42
C GLY A 51 -10.68 8.16 3.78
N TRP A 52 -10.79 8.18 2.44
CA TRP A 52 -12.06 8.43 1.74
C TRP A 52 -12.80 7.12 1.49
N THR A 53 -14.00 7.01 2.06
CA THR A 53 -14.86 5.83 1.90
C THR A 53 -15.60 5.84 0.57
N TYR A 54 -16.28 4.73 0.25
CA TYR A 54 -17.18 4.66 -0.90
C TYR A 54 -18.27 5.72 -0.80
N GLU A 55 -18.92 5.82 0.35
CA GLU A 55 -20.04 6.76 0.60
C GLU A 55 -19.59 8.22 0.50
N MET A 56 -18.38 8.54 0.97
CA MET A 56 -17.83 9.89 0.83
C MET A 56 -17.64 10.27 -0.65
N LEU A 57 -17.09 9.36 -1.46
CA LEU A 57 -16.94 9.59 -2.90
C LEU A 57 -18.30 9.65 -3.61
N GLU A 58 -19.22 8.74 -3.30
CA GLU A 58 -20.57 8.71 -3.88
C GLU A 58 -21.34 10.00 -3.61
N ASN A 59 -21.16 10.59 -2.43
CA ASN A 59 -21.80 11.85 -2.06
C ASN A 59 -21.12 13.08 -2.65
N ALA A 60 -19.80 13.02 -2.87
CA ALA A 60 -19.02 14.15 -3.37
C ALA A 60 -19.00 14.25 -4.90
N LEU A 61 -19.07 13.11 -5.60
CA LEU A 61 -19.00 13.07 -7.06
C LEU A 61 -20.36 13.27 -7.74
N PRO A 62 -20.41 13.80 -8.99
CA PRO A 62 -21.64 13.80 -9.79
C PRO A 62 -22.24 12.40 -9.91
N LYS A 63 -23.56 12.28 -9.89
CA LYS A 63 -24.27 10.98 -9.94
C LYS A 63 -24.02 10.17 -11.21
N THR A 64 -23.54 10.81 -12.26
CA THR A 64 -23.17 10.18 -13.53
C THR A 64 -21.70 9.74 -13.57
N THR A 65 -20.89 10.10 -12.58
CA THR A 65 -19.47 9.71 -12.47
C THR A 65 -19.39 8.28 -11.99
N ARG A 66 -18.61 7.48 -12.71
CA ARG A 66 -18.28 6.11 -12.30
C ARG A 66 -16.95 6.13 -11.57
N PHE A 67 -16.81 5.34 -10.50
CA PHE A 67 -15.58 5.37 -9.73
C PHE A 67 -15.22 4.03 -9.09
N VAL A 68 -13.93 3.88 -8.80
CA VAL A 68 -13.38 2.80 -7.99
C VAL A 68 -12.32 3.36 -7.03
N ARG A 69 -12.25 2.77 -5.85
CA ARG A 69 -11.20 3.06 -4.87
C ARG A 69 -10.04 2.10 -5.04
N VAL A 70 -8.84 2.65 -5.10
CA VAL A 70 -7.60 1.88 -5.14
C VAL A 70 -6.63 2.44 -4.11
N MET A 71 -5.96 1.58 -3.37
CA MET A 71 -4.93 2.01 -2.42
C MET A 71 -3.60 1.33 -2.76
N PRO A 72 -2.75 1.99 -3.55
CA PRO A 72 -1.39 1.57 -3.78
C PRO A 72 -0.50 1.91 -2.57
N ASN A 73 0.66 1.26 -2.50
CA ASN A 73 1.71 1.62 -1.55
C ASN A 73 2.97 2.16 -2.24
N THR A 74 3.90 2.72 -1.46
CA THR A 74 5.09 3.38 -2.00
C THR A 74 6.03 2.49 -2.85
N PRO A 75 6.17 1.17 -2.63
CA PRO A 75 6.96 0.29 -3.49
C PRO A 75 6.50 0.21 -4.96
N ILE A 76 5.36 0.77 -5.30
CA ILE A 76 4.92 0.95 -6.70
C ILE A 76 5.98 1.69 -7.54
N ALA A 77 6.79 2.55 -6.91
CA ALA A 77 7.85 3.30 -7.59
C ALA A 77 8.99 2.43 -8.14
N VAL A 78 9.10 1.20 -7.65
CA VAL A 78 10.12 0.21 -8.07
C VAL A 78 9.49 -1.05 -8.68
N GLY A 79 8.20 -1.02 -9.01
CA GLY A 79 7.50 -2.14 -9.63
C GLY A 79 7.08 -3.26 -8.67
N GLU A 80 7.19 -3.04 -7.36
CA GLU A 80 6.87 -4.02 -6.31
C GLU A 80 5.73 -3.52 -5.40
N GLY A 81 4.81 -2.74 -6.00
CA GLY A 81 3.64 -2.24 -5.28
C GLY A 81 2.65 -3.34 -4.89
N MET A 82 1.93 -3.12 -3.79
CA MET A 82 0.69 -3.83 -3.49
C MET A 82 -0.45 -2.81 -3.58
N SER A 83 -1.40 -3.03 -4.47
CA SER A 83 -2.56 -2.15 -4.64
C SER A 83 -3.83 -2.88 -4.26
N LEU A 84 -4.52 -2.39 -3.24
CA LEU A 84 -5.87 -2.85 -2.89
C LEU A 84 -6.88 -2.19 -3.83
N ILE A 85 -7.80 -2.95 -4.39
CA ILE A 85 -8.90 -2.44 -5.21
C ILE A 85 -10.21 -2.81 -4.50
N SER A 86 -11.08 -1.83 -4.24
CA SER A 86 -12.38 -2.09 -3.63
C SER A 86 -13.26 -2.90 -4.59
N CYS A 87 -13.91 -3.94 -4.08
CA CYS A 87 -14.95 -4.65 -4.84
C CYS A 87 -16.25 -3.84 -4.98
N HIS A 88 -16.44 -2.81 -4.15
CA HIS A 88 -17.57 -1.92 -4.21
C HIS A 88 -17.22 -0.69 -5.06
N HIS A 89 -17.80 -0.62 -6.25
CA HIS A 89 -17.53 0.42 -7.25
C HIS A 89 -18.76 0.64 -8.16
N THR A 90 -18.72 1.73 -8.95
CA THR A 90 -19.77 2.08 -9.92
C THR A 90 -19.30 1.98 -11.38
N CYS A 91 -18.05 1.60 -11.63
CA CYS A 91 -17.48 1.49 -12.97
C CYS A 91 -17.98 0.25 -13.72
N THR A 92 -17.85 0.29 -15.06
CA THR A 92 -18.12 -0.87 -15.92
C THR A 92 -17.01 -1.94 -15.75
N GLU A 93 -17.24 -3.15 -16.27
CA GLU A 93 -16.23 -4.22 -16.26
C GLU A 93 -14.95 -3.79 -17.01
N GLU A 94 -15.09 -3.08 -18.13
CA GLU A 94 -13.96 -2.59 -18.90
C GLU A 94 -13.15 -1.52 -18.12
N GLU A 95 -13.84 -0.60 -17.44
CA GLU A 95 -13.21 0.43 -16.61
C GLU A 95 -12.51 -0.20 -15.39
N PHE A 96 -13.14 -1.21 -14.80
CA PHE A 96 -12.53 -1.96 -13.70
C PHE A 96 -11.25 -2.69 -14.15
N ALA A 97 -11.29 -3.34 -15.33
CA ALA A 97 -10.12 -3.98 -15.91
C ALA A 97 -9.01 -2.97 -16.23
N VAL A 98 -9.36 -1.75 -16.70
CA VAL A 98 -8.39 -0.65 -16.88
C VAL A 98 -7.74 -0.28 -15.55
N ALA A 99 -8.51 -0.09 -14.49
CA ALA A 99 -7.95 0.20 -13.17
C ALA A 99 -7.00 -0.90 -12.71
N GLN A 100 -7.40 -2.17 -12.80
CA GLN A 100 -6.54 -3.31 -12.46
C GLN A 100 -5.23 -3.30 -13.27
N SER A 101 -5.32 -3.09 -14.59
CA SER A 101 -4.16 -3.08 -15.49
C SER A 101 -3.16 -1.97 -15.16
N ILE A 102 -3.67 -0.76 -14.84
CA ILE A 102 -2.81 0.39 -14.45
C ILE A 102 -1.94 0.01 -13.25
N PHE A 103 -2.54 -0.52 -12.18
CA PHE A 103 -1.80 -0.82 -10.96
C PHE A 103 -1.02 -2.13 -11.04
N ALA A 104 -1.48 -3.11 -11.82
CA ALA A 104 -0.74 -4.35 -12.07
C ALA A 104 0.56 -4.10 -12.86
N SER A 105 0.65 -3.01 -13.62
CA SER A 105 1.88 -2.64 -14.33
C SER A 105 3.05 -2.26 -13.41
N ALA A 106 2.77 -2.00 -12.12
CA ALA A 106 3.76 -1.56 -11.14
C ALA A 106 3.71 -2.37 -9.84
N GLY A 107 3.25 -3.62 -9.91
CA GLY A 107 3.23 -4.54 -8.78
C GLY A 107 2.06 -5.52 -8.83
N LYS A 108 1.60 -5.96 -7.68
CA LYS A 108 0.43 -6.84 -7.54
C LYS A 108 -0.82 -6.06 -7.16
N THR A 109 -1.96 -6.53 -7.65
CA THR A 109 -3.28 -6.02 -7.26
C THR A 109 -4.07 -7.10 -6.54
N VAL A 110 -4.92 -6.72 -5.62
CA VAL A 110 -5.89 -7.60 -4.98
C VAL A 110 -7.22 -6.87 -4.81
N VAL A 111 -8.30 -7.53 -5.21
CA VAL A 111 -9.66 -7.02 -4.99
C VAL A 111 -10.07 -7.44 -3.58
N VAL A 112 -10.54 -6.48 -2.79
CA VAL A 112 -10.92 -6.70 -1.39
C VAL A 112 -12.30 -6.13 -1.11
N ASP A 113 -13.01 -6.78 -0.19
CA ASP A 113 -14.28 -6.30 0.33
C ASP A 113 -14.06 -5.06 1.21
N ASP A 114 -14.99 -4.12 1.18
CA ASP A 114 -14.91 -2.86 1.94
C ASP A 114 -14.87 -3.08 3.45
N SER A 115 -15.46 -4.17 3.95
CA SER A 115 -15.42 -4.53 5.37
C SER A 115 -14.00 -4.77 5.90
N VAL A 116 -13.08 -5.19 5.04
CA VAL A 116 -11.67 -5.43 5.38
C VAL A 116 -10.70 -4.44 4.73
N TYR A 117 -11.17 -3.53 3.88
CA TYR A 117 -10.33 -2.62 3.09
C TYR A 117 -9.38 -1.79 3.98
N THR A 118 -9.91 -1.19 5.05
CA THR A 118 -9.11 -0.36 5.97
C THR A 118 -8.08 -1.20 6.73
N ALA A 119 -8.45 -2.40 7.18
CA ALA A 119 -7.54 -3.31 7.86
C ALA A 119 -6.43 -3.81 6.92
N ALA A 120 -6.79 -4.19 5.68
CA ALA A 120 -5.83 -4.58 4.66
C ALA A 120 -4.84 -3.44 4.32
N ASN A 121 -5.33 -2.17 4.29
CA ASN A 121 -4.48 -1.00 4.12
C ASN A 121 -3.51 -0.80 5.30
N GLY A 122 -3.89 -1.13 6.52
CA GLY A 122 -2.98 -1.14 7.68
C GLY A 122 -1.75 -2.01 7.45
N ILE A 123 -1.92 -3.12 6.70
CA ILE A 123 -0.82 -4.02 6.32
C ILE A 123 -0.07 -3.49 5.09
N SER A 124 -0.77 -3.24 3.97
CA SER A 124 -0.12 -2.96 2.70
C SER A 124 0.29 -1.49 2.52
N GLY A 125 -0.55 -0.56 2.95
CA GLY A 125 -0.30 0.88 2.82
C GLY A 125 0.67 1.43 3.87
N CYS A 126 0.53 1.00 5.13
CA CYS A 126 1.39 1.44 6.25
C CYS A 126 2.63 0.55 6.42
N GLY A 127 2.52 -0.74 6.07
CA GLY A 127 3.57 -1.74 6.24
C GLY A 127 4.95 -1.39 5.71
N PRO A 128 5.11 -0.71 4.57
CA PRO A 128 6.44 -0.31 4.10
C PRO A 128 7.25 0.47 5.13
N ALA A 129 6.61 1.34 5.93
CA ALA A 129 7.30 2.07 7.01
C ALA A 129 7.82 1.13 8.11
N PHE A 130 7.02 0.14 8.50
CA PHE A 130 7.42 -0.85 9.50
C PHE A 130 8.56 -1.73 9.01
N VAL A 131 8.55 -2.09 7.71
CA VAL A 131 9.63 -2.84 7.07
C VAL A 131 10.92 -2.03 7.00
N TYR A 132 10.85 -0.72 6.71
CA TYR A 132 12.06 0.14 6.72
C TYR A 132 12.68 0.23 8.11
N GLU A 133 11.88 0.36 9.16
CA GLU A 133 12.36 0.35 10.54
C GLU A 133 13.01 -1.00 10.89
N PHE A 134 12.41 -2.11 10.44
CA PHE A 134 13.00 -3.44 10.64
C PHE A 134 14.33 -3.62 9.89
N ILE A 135 14.44 -3.12 8.64
CA ILE A 135 15.71 -3.12 7.86
C ILE A 135 16.78 -2.32 8.60
N GLU A 136 16.43 -1.14 9.11
CA GLU A 136 17.34 -0.27 9.84
C GLU A 136 17.83 -0.96 11.11
N ALA A 137 16.93 -1.55 11.90
CA ALA A 137 17.28 -2.29 13.11
C ALA A 137 18.21 -3.49 12.83
N MET A 138 17.94 -4.25 11.77
CA MET A 138 18.83 -5.35 11.35
C MET A 138 20.22 -4.84 10.95
N ALA A 139 20.28 -3.73 10.21
CA ALA A 139 21.54 -3.10 9.82
C ALA A 139 22.32 -2.59 11.03
N ASP A 140 21.64 -1.97 12.01
CA ASP A 140 22.24 -1.51 13.27
C ASP A 140 22.84 -2.68 14.07
N GLY A 141 22.13 -3.81 14.10
CA GLY A 141 22.65 -5.05 14.68
C GLY A 141 23.97 -5.48 14.02
N GLY A 142 24.04 -5.46 12.68
CA GLY A 142 25.27 -5.77 11.93
C GLY A 142 26.41 -4.78 12.22
N VAL A 143 26.10 -3.49 12.23
CA VAL A 143 27.09 -2.43 12.51
C VAL A 143 27.67 -2.55 13.92
N ARG A 144 26.86 -2.92 14.91
CA ARG A 144 27.33 -3.17 16.28
C ARG A 144 28.44 -4.24 16.32
N TYR A 145 28.45 -5.15 15.36
CA TYR A 145 29.46 -6.20 15.24
C TYR A 145 30.48 -5.95 14.12
N GLY A 146 30.61 -4.72 13.63
CA GLY A 146 31.66 -4.28 12.73
C GLY A 146 31.34 -4.37 11.23
N VAL A 147 30.10 -4.68 10.84
CA VAL A 147 29.71 -4.64 9.42
C VAL A 147 29.63 -3.17 8.97
N PRO A 148 30.29 -2.78 7.85
CA PRO A 148 30.13 -1.44 7.31
C PRO A 148 28.68 -1.08 7.03
N ARG A 149 28.23 0.14 7.36
CA ARG A 149 26.84 0.59 7.29
C ARG A 149 26.17 0.30 5.93
N ALA A 150 26.84 0.66 4.84
CA ALA A 150 26.28 0.47 3.49
C ALA A 150 26.03 -1.02 3.19
N LEU A 151 26.98 -1.88 3.52
CA LEU A 151 26.85 -3.33 3.36
C LEU A 151 25.73 -3.89 4.27
N ALA A 152 25.61 -3.39 5.51
CA ALA A 152 24.56 -3.83 6.44
C ALA A 152 23.16 -3.57 5.90
N TYR A 153 22.92 -2.41 5.28
CA TYR A 153 21.64 -2.12 4.62
C TYR A 153 21.35 -3.03 3.42
N GLU A 154 22.37 -3.27 2.58
CA GLU A 154 22.22 -4.18 1.42
C GLU A 154 21.86 -5.59 1.87
N LEU A 155 22.57 -6.13 2.86
CA LEU A 155 22.33 -7.46 3.41
C LEU A 155 20.93 -7.57 4.03
N ALA A 156 20.51 -6.60 4.84
CA ALA A 156 19.21 -6.59 5.49
C ALA A 156 18.09 -6.53 4.45
N ALA A 157 18.16 -5.59 3.50
CA ALA A 157 17.14 -5.41 2.47
C ALA A 157 16.99 -6.67 1.59
N GLN A 158 18.10 -7.24 1.11
CA GLN A 158 18.07 -8.44 0.27
C GLN A 158 17.54 -9.66 1.06
N THR A 159 17.85 -9.77 2.34
CA THR A 159 17.34 -10.84 3.21
C THR A 159 15.82 -10.76 3.34
N LEU A 160 15.25 -9.56 3.52
CA LEU A 160 13.80 -9.39 3.59
C LEU A 160 13.11 -9.71 2.26
N ILE A 161 13.69 -9.28 1.14
CA ILE A 161 13.17 -9.63 -0.19
C ILE A 161 13.11 -11.15 -0.35
N GLY A 162 14.18 -11.85 -0.01
CA GLY A 162 14.25 -13.31 -0.10
C GLY A 162 13.23 -14.00 0.79
N ALA A 163 13.12 -13.59 2.05
CA ALA A 163 12.16 -14.16 3.00
C ALA A 163 10.71 -13.94 2.56
N ALA A 164 10.38 -12.73 2.08
CA ALA A 164 9.06 -12.42 1.56
C ALA A 164 8.71 -13.27 0.32
N LYS A 165 9.65 -13.40 -0.62
CA LYS A 165 9.48 -14.26 -1.80
C LYS A 165 9.25 -15.72 -1.43
N MET A 166 9.98 -16.26 -0.45
CA MET A 166 9.75 -17.63 0.03
C MET A 166 8.29 -17.84 0.48
N VAL A 167 7.71 -16.90 1.22
CA VAL A 167 6.31 -16.99 1.64
C VAL A 167 5.36 -16.96 0.43
N LEU A 168 5.59 -16.03 -0.51
CA LEU A 168 4.69 -15.81 -1.65
C LEU A 168 4.74 -16.94 -2.69
N GLU A 169 5.93 -17.49 -2.94
CA GLU A 169 6.14 -18.49 -3.99
C GLU A 169 5.87 -19.91 -3.52
N THR A 170 6.18 -20.21 -2.25
CA THR A 170 5.95 -21.56 -1.72
C THR A 170 4.55 -21.75 -1.13
N GLY A 171 3.90 -20.66 -0.69
CA GLY A 171 2.64 -20.70 0.06
C GLY A 171 2.77 -21.35 1.45
N GLU A 172 4.00 -21.63 1.90
CA GLU A 172 4.24 -22.25 3.20
C GLU A 172 3.98 -21.28 4.34
N HIS A 173 3.51 -21.82 5.45
CA HIS A 173 3.29 -21.02 6.66
C HIS A 173 4.62 -20.40 7.14
N PRO A 174 4.67 -19.07 7.45
CA PRO A 174 5.90 -18.39 7.87
C PRO A 174 6.60 -19.07 9.05
N GLY A 175 5.85 -19.64 9.99
CA GLY A 175 6.40 -20.42 11.11
C GLY A 175 7.20 -21.65 10.64
N LYS A 176 6.71 -22.37 9.62
CA LYS A 176 7.41 -23.52 9.04
C LYS A 176 8.72 -23.09 8.37
N LEU A 177 8.69 -21.99 7.62
CA LEU A 177 9.88 -21.42 7.00
C LEU A 177 10.91 -20.97 8.04
N LYS A 178 10.45 -20.33 9.13
CA LYS A 178 11.29 -19.95 10.28
C LYS A 178 11.95 -21.19 10.89
N ASP A 179 11.19 -22.25 11.16
CA ASP A 179 11.71 -23.48 11.78
C ASP A 179 12.76 -24.16 10.91
N ALA A 180 12.61 -24.12 9.60
CA ALA A 180 13.57 -24.69 8.66
C ALA A 180 14.97 -24.03 8.72
N VAL A 181 15.08 -22.77 9.18
CA VAL A 181 16.36 -22.08 9.37
C VAL A 181 16.84 -22.06 10.82
N CYS A 182 16.07 -22.64 11.76
CA CYS A 182 16.37 -22.72 13.19
C CYS A 182 16.87 -24.11 13.57
N SER A 183 18.18 -24.37 13.37
CA SER A 183 18.77 -25.63 13.83
C SER A 183 18.83 -25.68 15.37
N PRO A 184 18.72 -26.89 15.99
CA PRO A 184 18.87 -27.06 17.44
C PRO A 184 20.19 -26.49 17.96
N GLY A 185 20.12 -25.59 18.94
CA GLY A 185 21.30 -24.91 19.51
C GLY A 185 22.03 -23.95 18.57
N GLY A 186 21.47 -23.64 17.40
CA GLY A 186 22.07 -22.75 16.42
C GLY A 186 21.93 -21.26 16.75
N SER A 187 22.69 -20.41 16.07
CA SER A 187 22.65 -18.94 16.26
C SER A 187 21.30 -18.34 15.87
N THR A 188 20.59 -18.92 14.89
CA THR A 188 19.30 -18.40 14.44
C THR A 188 18.24 -18.50 15.53
N ILE A 189 18.15 -19.64 16.23
CA ILE A 189 17.16 -19.81 17.30
C ILE A 189 17.42 -18.88 18.48
N GLU A 190 18.69 -18.57 18.81
CA GLU A 190 19.04 -17.57 19.82
C GLU A 190 18.56 -16.18 19.43
N GLY A 191 18.72 -15.79 18.15
CA GLY A 191 18.18 -14.53 17.63
C GLY A 191 16.66 -14.48 17.68
N VAL A 192 15.97 -15.56 17.30
CA VAL A 192 14.50 -15.67 17.39
C VAL A 192 14.05 -15.57 18.85
N TYR A 193 14.75 -16.23 19.79
CA TYR A 193 14.43 -16.12 21.23
C TYR A 193 14.53 -14.67 21.71
N ALA A 194 15.56 -13.93 21.30
CA ALA A 194 15.70 -12.53 21.68
C ALA A 194 14.53 -11.68 21.16
N LEU A 195 14.12 -11.86 19.90
CA LEU A 195 12.96 -11.16 19.32
C LEU A 195 11.65 -11.47 20.05
N GLU A 196 11.42 -12.75 20.40
CA GLU A 196 10.23 -13.16 21.15
C GLU A 196 10.23 -12.57 22.57
N LYS A 197 11.38 -12.65 23.27
CA LYS A 197 11.56 -12.10 24.61
C LYS A 197 11.28 -10.60 24.67
N ASP A 198 11.70 -9.86 23.66
CA ASP A 198 11.54 -8.39 23.60
C ASP A 198 10.21 -7.96 22.96
N GLY A 199 9.30 -8.91 22.69
CA GLY A 199 7.92 -8.64 22.31
C GLY A 199 7.72 -8.19 20.87
N MET A 200 8.61 -8.53 19.94
CA MET A 200 8.53 -8.12 18.53
C MET A 200 7.16 -8.38 17.91
N ARG A 201 6.54 -9.55 18.17
CA ARG A 201 5.22 -9.88 17.58
C ARG A 201 4.13 -8.93 18.07
N ALA A 202 4.09 -8.66 19.38
CA ALA A 202 3.13 -7.73 19.95
C ALA A 202 3.30 -6.32 19.35
N ALA A 203 4.55 -5.85 19.27
CA ALA A 203 4.85 -4.53 18.71
C ALA A 203 4.37 -4.38 17.26
N VAL A 204 4.56 -5.41 16.41
CA VAL A 204 4.09 -5.38 15.01
C VAL A 204 2.56 -5.43 14.93
N ILE A 205 1.91 -6.26 15.74
CA ILE A 205 0.44 -6.34 15.81
C ILE A 205 -0.13 -4.98 16.21
N ASP A 206 0.42 -4.37 17.26
CA ASP A 206 -0.02 -3.06 17.77
C ASP A 206 0.22 -1.94 16.75
N ALA A 207 1.34 -1.97 16.01
CA ALA A 207 1.61 -1.00 14.95
C ALA A 207 0.56 -1.04 13.84
N VAL A 208 0.19 -2.24 13.37
CA VAL A 208 -0.88 -2.42 12.39
C VAL A 208 -2.22 -1.93 12.97
N GLY A 209 -2.56 -2.31 14.20
CA GLY A 209 -3.78 -1.89 14.90
C GLY A 209 -3.88 -0.37 15.01
N ALA A 210 -2.82 0.30 15.47
CA ALA A 210 -2.77 1.76 15.60
C ALA A 210 -2.97 2.48 14.25
N ALA A 211 -2.38 1.95 13.18
CA ALA A 211 -2.56 2.50 11.82
C ALA A 211 -4.01 2.37 11.34
N VAL A 212 -4.64 1.21 11.56
CA VAL A 212 -6.05 0.97 11.23
C VAL A 212 -6.97 1.90 12.00
N GLU A 213 -6.82 1.98 13.32
CA GLU A 213 -7.62 2.86 14.17
C GLU A 213 -7.49 4.34 13.80
N LYS A 214 -6.28 4.78 13.46
CA LYS A 214 -6.07 6.16 13.00
C LYS A 214 -6.80 6.41 11.69
N THR A 215 -6.75 5.47 10.74
CA THR A 215 -7.44 5.59 9.45
C THR A 215 -8.95 5.66 9.64
N LEU A 216 -9.52 4.81 10.51
CA LEU A 216 -10.94 4.86 10.85
C LEU A 216 -11.37 6.21 11.44
N ARG A 217 -10.56 6.79 12.32
CA ARG A 217 -10.81 8.14 12.87
C ARG A 217 -10.68 9.28 11.85
N MET A 218 -10.01 9.08 10.72
CA MET A 218 -9.90 10.09 9.66
C MET A 218 -11.10 10.06 8.69
N ALA A 219 -11.86 8.98 8.67
CA ALA A 219 -13.05 8.81 7.84
C ALA A 219 -14.34 9.41 8.49
N HIS A 220 -14.23 9.94 9.70
CA HIS A 220 -15.26 10.65 10.45
C HIS A 220 -14.84 12.10 10.70
#